data_cb8bd98b00dd56b86e82f575e8bc8a90
#
_entry.id   cb8bd98b00dd56b86e82f575e8bc8a90
#
_cell.length_a   1.000
_cell.length_b   1.000
_cell.length_c   1.000
_cell.angle_alpha   90.00
_cell.angle_beta   90.00
_cell.angle_gamma   90.00
#
_symmetry.space_group_name_H-M   'P 1'
#
loop_
_entity.id
_entity.type
_entity.pdbx_description
1 polymer ?
#
loop_
_entity_poly.entity_id
_entity_poly.type
_entity_poly.pdbx_seq_one_letter_code
_entity_poly.pdbx_strand_id
1 'polypeptide(L)'
;RHWMTQVAAGIGFIPCNDFSFYDIVLDTAVLLGIVPKRYRELNVSKLDTYFAMARGYQGESGDVKALAMKKWFNTNYHYIVPEIEDDTVISLDSEKLIGEYEEARKLGIKTKPVVIGPYTMLKLCRYVGSKNAEDFADDVAEAYRQLIAECDEENVEWLQFDEPSLVRDMDDDDKALFHRVYDRLFADRADCKILLQTYFGDVRDVYEDIVKLSFDGIGLDFIEGKKTAGLIEKYGFPKDTVLFAGLVNGKNIWKNHYEKTLNVLKKLEDKGIQTVLSTSCSLQHVPYTLKHAVSYTHLRAH
;
A
#
# COMPACT_ATOMS: atom_id res chain seq x y z
N ARG A 1 0.92 16.06 14.03
CA ARG A 1 2.37 16.30 14.18
C ARG A 1 3.15 15.76 12.97
N HIS A 2 2.98 14.51 12.56
CA HIS A 2 3.72 13.87 11.45
C HIS A 2 3.56 14.64 10.13
N TRP A 3 2.35 15.03 9.77
CA TRP A 3 2.09 15.83 8.56
C TRP A 3 2.84 17.16 8.57
N MET A 4 2.81 17.88 9.71
CA MET A 4 3.54 19.16 9.85
C MET A 4 5.06 18.99 9.71
N THR A 5 5.62 17.87 10.20
CA THR A 5 7.04 17.57 10.01
C THR A 5 7.37 17.36 8.52
N GLN A 6 6.50 16.67 7.79
CA GLN A 6 6.67 16.44 6.35
C GLN A 6 6.51 17.75 5.55
N VAL A 7 5.53 18.58 5.89
CA VAL A 7 5.38 19.94 5.31
C VAL A 7 6.64 20.76 5.51
N ALA A 8 7.16 20.80 6.75
CA ALA A 8 8.38 21.55 7.08
C ALA A 8 9.62 21.02 6.36
N ALA A 9 9.63 19.72 6.02
CA ALA A 9 10.68 19.09 5.22
C ALA A 9 10.51 19.28 3.70
N GLY A 10 9.46 19.95 3.24
CA GLY A 10 9.20 20.18 1.81
C GLY A 10 8.71 18.96 1.05
N ILE A 11 8.13 17.96 1.73
CA ILE A 11 7.55 16.78 1.09
C ILE A 11 6.28 17.18 0.32
N GLY A 12 6.23 16.89 -0.98
CA GLY A 12 5.09 17.24 -1.84
C GLY A 12 3.94 16.24 -1.80
N PHE A 13 4.23 14.95 -1.59
CA PHE A 13 3.23 13.86 -1.54
C PHE A 13 3.15 13.27 -0.14
N ILE A 14 2.42 13.94 0.74
CA ILE A 14 2.28 13.56 2.14
C ILE A 14 1.20 12.49 2.28
N PRO A 15 1.48 11.30 2.87
CA PRO A 15 0.49 10.27 3.09
C PRO A 15 -0.48 10.60 4.22
N CYS A 16 -1.69 10.05 4.16
CA CYS A 16 -2.60 9.84 5.29
C CYS A 16 -3.16 8.40 5.22
N ASN A 17 -3.90 7.98 6.23
CA ASN A 17 -4.32 6.60 6.44
C ASN A 17 -3.13 5.61 6.51
N ASP A 18 -1.95 6.13 6.81
CA ASP A 18 -0.70 5.36 6.94
C ASP A 18 -0.33 5.09 8.41
N PHE A 19 -1.19 5.51 9.34
CA PHE A 19 -1.06 5.26 10.77
C PHE A 19 -2.10 4.22 11.22
N SER A 20 -1.61 3.10 11.77
CA SER A 20 -2.43 1.98 12.22
C SER A 20 -2.21 1.69 13.70
N PHE A 21 -3.24 1.22 14.41
CA PHE A 21 -3.08 0.71 15.77
C PHE A 21 -2.26 -0.59 15.82
N TYR A 22 -2.37 -1.42 14.79
CA TYR A 22 -1.57 -2.63 14.60
C TYR A 22 -0.84 -2.63 13.26
N ASP A 23 -1.55 -2.76 12.14
CA ASP A 23 -0.96 -2.75 10.81
C ASP A 23 -1.98 -2.35 9.73
N ILE A 24 -1.47 -1.89 8.59
CA ILE A 24 -2.28 -1.39 7.48
C ILE A 24 -3.09 -2.52 6.79
N VAL A 25 -2.66 -3.79 6.89
CA VAL A 25 -3.40 -4.92 6.30
C VAL A 25 -4.67 -5.16 7.12
N LEU A 26 -4.57 -5.11 8.45
CA LEU A 26 -5.74 -5.23 9.33
C LEU A 26 -6.70 -4.04 9.14
N ASP A 27 -6.17 -2.82 9.01
CA ASP A 27 -6.97 -1.63 8.70
C ASP A 27 -7.72 -1.81 7.37
N THR A 28 -7.03 -2.31 6.33
CA THR A 28 -7.64 -2.57 5.03
C THR A 28 -8.67 -3.72 5.10
N ALA A 29 -8.43 -4.74 5.92
CA ALA A 29 -9.42 -5.80 6.15
C ALA A 29 -10.71 -5.24 6.74
N VAL A 30 -10.61 -4.36 7.74
CA VAL A 30 -11.78 -3.67 8.33
C VAL A 30 -12.47 -2.77 7.31
N LEU A 31 -11.71 -2.00 6.52
CA LEU A 31 -12.23 -1.17 5.43
C LEU A 31 -13.05 -2.00 4.42
N LEU A 32 -12.68 -3.25 4.17
CA LEU A 32 -13.37 -4.17 3.24
C LEU A 32 -14.44 -5.04 3.93
N GLY A 33 -14.74 -4.81 5.22
CA GLY A 33 -15.69 -5.63 5.98
C GLY A 33 -15.22 -7.07 6.22
N ILE A 34 -13.94 -7.35 6.04
CA ILE A 34 -13.35 -8.68 6.27
C ILE A 34 -13.15 -8.87 7.77
N VAL A 35 -14.25 -9.23 8.44
CA VAL A 35 -14.30 -9.53 9.87
C VAL A 35 -14.89 -10.92 10.04
N PRO A 36 -14.11 -11.94 10.47
CA PRO A 36 -14.61 -13.29 10.68
C PRO A 36 -15.79 -13.35 11.65
N LYS A 37 -16.70 -14.28 11.42
CA LYS A 37 -17.97 -14.43 12.17
C LYS A 37 -17.74 -14.46 13.67
N ARG A 38 -16.72 -15.17 14.15
CA ARG A 38 -16.42 -15.29 15.58
C ARG A 38 -16.14 -13.95 16.29
N TYR A 39 -15.66 -12.93 15.57
CA TYR A 39 -15.46 -11.59 16.14
C TYR A 39 -16.71 -10.72 16.01
N ARG A 40 -17.50 -10.90 14.94
CA ARG A 40 -18.80 -10.21 14.78
C ARG A 40 -19.78 -10.61 15.88
N GLU A 41 -19.78 -11.89 16.28
CA GLU A 41 -20.66 -12.46 17.32
C GLU A 41 -20.33 -11.97 18.74
N LEU A 42 -19.17 -11.35 18.96
CA LEU A 42 -18.85 -10.70 20.24
C LEU A 42 -19.77 -9.53 20.56
N ASN A 43 -20.37 -8.89 19.55
CA ASN A 43 -21.24 -7.72 19.70
C ASN A 43 -20.62 -6.59 20.55
N VAL A 44 -19.33 -6.35 20.37
CA VAL A 44 -18.57 -5.26 20.99
C VAL A 44 -18.38 -4.09 20.00
N SER A 45 -17.77 -2.99 20.44
CA SER A 45 -17.53 -1.86 19.56
C SER A 45 -16.64 -2.21 18.34
N LYS A 46 -16.69 -1.39 17.26
CA LYS A 46 -15.79 -1.56 16.09
C LYS A 46 -14.32 -1.62 16.53
N LEU A 47 -13.92 -0.74 17.46
CA LEU A 47 -12.54 -0.68 17.96
C LEU A 47 -12.18 -1.93 18.79
N ASP A 48 -13.08 -2.41 19.64
CA ASP A 48 -12.85 -3.64 20.39
C ASP A 48 -12.80 -4.87 19.48
N THR A 49 -13.62 -4.91 18.42
CA THR A 49 -13.55 -5.94 17.38
C THR A 49 -12.20 -5.93 16.67
N TYR A 50 -11.69 -4.75 16.30
CA TYR A 50 -10.37 -4.59 15.70
C TYR A 50 -9.26 -5.15 16.62
N PHE A 51 -9.30 -4.79 17.91
CA PHE A 51 -8.33 -5.31 18.88
C PHE A 51 -8.53 -6.80 19.17
N ALA A 52 -9.78 -7.32 19.15
CA ALA A 52 -10.03 -8.74 19.28
C ALA A 52 -9.41 -9.54 18.13
N MET A 53 -9.50 -9.06 16.90
CA MET A 53 -8.81 -9.67 15.75
C MET A 53 -7.29 -9.66 15.92
N ALA A 54 -6.72 -8.58 16.43
CA ALA A 54 -5.27 -8.41 16.56
C ALA A 54 -4.66 -9.21 17.71
N ARG A 55 -5.33 -9.33 18.86
CA ARG A 55 -4.75 -9.90 20.10
C ARG A 55 -5.64 -10.89 20.84
N GLY A 56 -6.82 -11.20 20.29
CA GLY A 56 -7.85 -11.99 20.97
C GLY A 56 -8.69 -11.16 21.91
N TYR A 57 -9.74 -11.77 22.42
CA TYR A 57 -10.65 -11.18 23.39
C TYR A 57 -11.03 -12.21 24.44
N GLN A 58 -11.05 -11.79 25.70
CA GLN A 58 -11.57 -12.55 26.83
C GLN A 58 -12.43 -11.62 27.67
N GLY A 59 -13.71 -11.97 27.85
CA GLY A 59 -14.63 -11.13 28.61
C GLY A 59 -16.05 -11.64 28.60
N GLU A 60 -16.99 -10.83 29.06
CA GLU A 60 -18.41 -11.19 29.20
C GLU A 60 -19.03 -11.56 27.83
N SER A 61 -18.58 -10.99 26.74
CA SER A 61 -19.10 -11.25 25.38
C SER A 61 -18.56 -12.53 24.74
N GLY A 62 -17.63 -13.23 25.38
CA GLY A 62 -17.04 -14.45 24.85
C GLY A 62 -15.55 -14.58 25.03
N ASP A 63 -14.97 -15.60 24.40
CA ASP A 63 -13.53 -15.88 24.37
C ASP A 63 -13.14 -16.26 22.94
N VAL A 64 -12.31 -15.42 22.30
CA VAL A 64 -11.81 -15.65 20.95
C VAL A 64 -10.31 -15.43 20.86
N LYS A 65 -9.65 -16.31 20.11
CA LYS A 65 -8.21 -16.19 19.85
C LYS A 65 -7.95 -15.13 18.78
N ALA A 66 -6.78 -14.48 18.84
CA ALA A 66 -6.31 -13.58 17.80
C ALA A 66 -6.19 -14.28 16.44
N LEU A 67 -6.26 -13.48 15.37
CA LEU A 67 -5.83 -13.90 14.03
C LEU A 67 -4.34 -14.24 14.02
N ALA A 68 -3.92 -15.04 13.04
CA ALA A 68 -2.52 -15.36 12.86
C ALA A 68 -1.72 -14.12 12.48
N MET A 69 -0.43 -14.11 12.84
CA MET A 69 0.51 -13.05 12.49
C MET A 69 1.59 -13.62 11.57
N LYS A 70 1.91 -12.91 10.49
CA LYS A 70 2.99 -13.25 9.57
C LYS A 70 3.93 -12.08 9.37
N LYS A 71 5.15 -12.41 8.96
CA LYS A 71 6.17 -11.41 8.64
C LYS A 71 5.76 -10.61 7.40
N TRP A 72 5.90 -9.28 7.49
CA TRP A 72 5.68 -8.38 6.36
C TRP A 72 6.86 -8.47 5.39
N PHE A 73 6.71 -9.28 4.36
CA PHE A 73 7.74 -9.55 3.35
C PHE A 73 9.11 -9.87 3.96
N ASN A 74 10.17 -9.20 3.49
CA ASN A 74 11.54 -9.38 3.97
C ASN A 74 11.95 -8.36 5.06
N THR A 75 10.97 -7.85 5.83
CA THR A 75 11.18 -6.92 6.95
C THR A 75 11.08 -7.62 8.30
N ASN A 76 11.36 -6.90 9.39
CA ASN A 76 11.07 -7.35 10.76
C ASN A 76 9.66 -6.95 11.23
N TYR A 77 8.90 -6.27 10.40
CA TYR A 77 7.51 -5.94 10.67
C TYR A 77 6.61 -7.16 10.47
N HIS A 78 5.49 -7.22 11.17
CA HIS A 78 4.52 -8.30 11.06
C HIS A 78 3.14 -7.70 10.80
N TYR A 79 2.28 -8.44 10.11
CA TYR A 79 0.89 -8.07 9.87
C TYR A 79 -0.03 -9.16 10.39
N ILE A 80 -1.23 -8.77 10.77
CA ILE A 80 -2.32 -9.67 11.13
C ILE A 80 -2.93 -10.22 9.85
N VAL A 81 -2.99 -11.55 9.73
CA VAL A 81 -3.49 -12.23 8.53
C VAL A 81 -5.01 -12.22 8.53
N PRO A 82 -5.67 -11.47 7.64
CA PRO A 82 -7.11 -11.49 7.57
C PRO A 82 -7.63 -12.87 7.16
N GLU A 83 -8.75 -13.28 7.70
CA GLU A 83 -9.43 -14.52 7.32
C GLU A 83 -10.72 -14.19 6.59
N ILE A 84 -10.90 -14.80 5.40
CA ILE A 84 -12.12 -14.73 4.59
C ILE A 84 -12.80 -16.07 4.68
N GLU A 85 -14.03 -16.09 5.19
CA GLU A 85 -14.92 -17.25 5.28
C GLU A 85 -15.81 -17.33 4.04
N ASP A 86 -16.34 -18.49 3.69
CA ASP A 86 -17.18 -18.68 2.49
C ASP A 86 -18.42 -17.76 2.44
N ASP A 87 -18.90 -17.33 3.59
CA ASP A 87 -20.04 -16.43 3.76
C ASP A 87 -19.65 -14.97 4.00
N THR A 88 -18.36 -14.63 3.90
CA THR A 88 -17.91 -13.25 4.03
C THR A 88 -18.51 -12.39 2.92
N VAL A 89 -19.11 -11.29 3.31
CA VAL A 89 -19.61 -10.25 2.39
C VAL A 89 -18.63 -9.10 2.40
N ILE A 90 -18.03 -8.84 1.25
CA ILE A 90 -17.13 -7.67 1.08
C ILE A 90 -18.01 -6.41 1.04
N SER A 91 -17.69 -5.45 1.89
CA SER A 91 -18.41 -4.18 1.99
C SER A 91 -17.45 -3.06 2.39
N LEU A 92 -17.57 -1.90 1.75
CA LEU A 92 -16.71 -0.76 2.03
C LEU A 92 -17.11 -0.06 3.34
N ASP A 93 -16.12 0.20 4.20
CA ASP A 93 -16.21 1.12 5.35
C ASP A 93 -15.01 2.08 5.30
N SER A 94 -15.17 3.19 4.60
CA SER A 94 -14.12 4.19 4.36
C SER A 94 -13.98 5.23 5.47
N GLU A 95 -14.75 5.15 6.55
CA GLU A 95 -14.86 6.16 7.61
C GLU A 95 -13.49 6.61 8.14
N LYS A 96 -12.59 5.66 8.41
CA LYS A 96 -11.23 5.98 8.90
C LYS A 96 -10.42 6.72 7.83
N LEU A 97 -10.41 6.21 6.60
CA LEU A 97 -9.60 6.76 5.50
C LEU A 97 -10.02 8.18 5.16
N ILE A 98 -11.32 8.39 4.95
CA ILE A 98 -11.87 9.71 4.63
C ILE A 98 -11.73 10.64 5.84
N GLY A 99 -11.98 10.16 7.06
CA GLY A 99 -11.82 10.95 8.28
C GLY A 99 -10.40 11.48 8.48
N GLU A 100 -9.36 10.68 8.25
CA GLU A 100 -7.96 11.13 8.31
C GLU A 100 -7.61 12.13 7.19
N TYR A 101 -8.12 11.91 5.98
CA TYR A 101 -7.97 12.86 4.89
C TYR A 101 -8.59 14.22 5.21
N GLU A 102 -9.81 14.22 5.74
CA GLU A 102 -10.49 15.44 6.16
C GLU A 102 -9.79 16.16 7.32
N GLU A 103 -9.24 15.40 8.29
CA GLU A 103 -8.45 15.98 9.39
C GLU A 103 -7.25 16.75 8.83
N ALA A 104 -6.52 16.17 7.88
CA ALA A 104 -5.40 16.85 7.23
C ALA A 104 -5.87 18.08 6.44
N ARG A 105 -6.97 17.96 5.70
CA ARG A 105 -7.57 19.06 4.92
C ARG A 105 -7.97 20.25 5.81
N LYS A 106 -8.56 19.99 6.99
CA LYS A 106 -8.91 21.02 7.98
C LYS A 106 -7.68 21.76 8.53
N LEU A 107 -6.50 21.14 8.50
CA LEU A 107 -5.22 21.76 8.85
C LEU A 107 -4.55 22.46 7.66
N GLY A 108 -5.18 22.51 6.49
CA GLY A 108 -4.62 23.08 5.27
C GLY A 108 -3.53 22.24 4.63
N ILE A 109 -3.46 20.95 4.95
CA ILE A 109 -2.43 20.03 4.44
C ILE A 109 -3.02 19.15 3.35
N LYS A 110 -2.43 19.19 2.16
CA LYS A 110 -2.74 18.24 1.07
C LYS A 110 -2.10 16.90 1.38
N THR A 111 -2.92 15.86 1.47
CA THR A 111 -2.46 14.49 1.69
C THR A 111 -2.97 13.57 0.60
N LYS A 112 -2.36 12.39 0.48
CA LYS A 112 -2.85 11.28 -0.32
C LYS A 112 -3.13 10.09 0.59
N PRO A 113 -4.37 9.57 0.64
CA PRO A 113 -4.67 8.35 1.35
C PRO A 113 -3.85 7.17 0.80
N VAL A 114 -3.43 6.28 1.70
CA VAL A 114 -2.71 5.04 1.38
C VAL A 114 -3.53 3.86 1.88
N VAL A 115 -3.67 2.84 1.05
CA VAL A 115 -4.36 1.58 1.40
C VAL A 115 -3.62 0.42 0.73
N ILE A 116 -3.67 -0.77 1.32
CA ILE A 116 -3.16 -1.97 0.64
C ILE A 116 -3.97 -2.19 -0.63
N GLY A 117 -3.31 -2.42 -1.75
CA GLY A 117 -3.97 -2.64 -3.03
C GLY A 117 -4.75 -3.95 -3.09
N PRO A 118 -5.76 -4.04 -3.97
CA PRO A 118 -6.69 -5.17 -4.00
C PRO A 118 -6.03 -6.51 -4.30
N TYR A 119 -5.04 -6.56 -5.20
CA TYR A 119 -4.33 -7.80 -5.50
C TYR A 119 -3.51 -8.29 -4.29
N THR A 120 -2.73 -7.40 -3.66
CA THR A 120 -1.98 -7.75 -2.45
C THR A 120 -2.91 -8.17 -1.33
N MET A 121 -4.04 -7.51 -1.16
CA MET A 121 -5.02 -7.88 -0.13
C MET A 121 -5.52 -9.30 -0.34
N LEU A 122 -5.93 -9.68 -1.55
CA LEU A 122 -6.35 -11.03 -1.89
C LEU A 122 -5.25 -12.07 -1.65
N LYS A 123 -3.99 -11.74 -1.99
CA LYS A 123 -2.84 -12.65 -1.80
C LYS A 123 -2.37 -12.81 -0.35
N LEU A 124 -2.70 -11.88 0.53
CA LEU A 124 -2.31 -11.91 1.94
C LEU A 124 -3.36 -12.55 2.86
N CYS A 125 -4.61 -12.62 2.43
CA CYS A 125 -5.71 -13.23 3.18
C CYS A 125 -5.53 -14.75 3.29
N ARG A 126 -6.08 -15.31 4.37
CA ARG A 126 -6.31 -16.73 4.54
C ARG A 126 -7.76 -17.04 4.22
N TYR A 127 -7.99 -17.94 3.30
CA TYR A 127 -9.32 -18.41 2.94
C TYR A 127 -9.70 -19.61 3.84
N VAL A 128 -10.88 -19.54 4.47
CA VAL A 128 -11.38 -20.54 5.40
C VAL A 128 -12.69 -21.10 4.85
N GLY A 129 -12.60 -22.29 4.26
CA GLY A 129 -13.72 -22.93 3.58
C GLY A 129 -13.33 -23.50 2.23
N SER A 130 -14.24 -23.42 1.27
CA SER A 130 -14.08 -23.97 -0.09
C SER A 130 -13.72 -22.91 -1.14
N LYS A 131 -13.97 -21.62 -0.84
CA LYS A 131 -13.67 -20.49 -1.73
C LYS A 131 -12.21 -20.05 -1.63
N ASN A 132 -11.75 -19.38 -2.68
CA ASN A 132 -10.36 -18.87 -2.81
C ASN A 132 -10.36 -17.39 -3.24
N ALA A 133 -9.19 -16.85 -3.62
CA ALA A 133 -9.02 -15.45 -4.01
C ALA A 133 -9.87 -15.05 -5.23
N GLU A 134 -9.97 -15.94 -6.21
CA GLU A 134 -10.71 -15.71 -7.44
C GLU A 134 -12.22 -15.55 -7.18
N ASP A 135 -12.76 -16.26 -6.19
CA ASP A 135 -14.18 -16.17 -5.83
C ASP A 135 -14.58 -14.81 -5.22
N PHE A 136 -13.61 -14.09 -4.65
CA PHE A 136 -13.82 -12.77 -4.04
C PHE A 136 -13.27 -11.61 -4.88
N ALA A 137 -12.61 -11.90 -6.01
CA ALA A 137 -11.93 -10.89 -6.81
C ALA A 137 -12.85 -9.77 -7.29
N ASP A 138 -14.05 -10.11 -7.77
CA ASP A 138 -15.02 -9.14 -8.29
C ASP A 138 -15.60 -8.27 -7.18
N ASP A 139 -15.90 -8.85 -6.03
CA ASP A 139 -16.46 -8.11 -4.89
C ASP A 139 -15.42 -7.17 -4.29
N VAL A 140 -14.16 -7.63 -4.19
CA VAL A 140 -13.04 -6.77 -3.75
C VAL A 140 -12.81 -5.64 -4.75
N ALA A 141 -12.75 -5.92 -6.06
CA ALA A 141 -12.61 -4.89 -7.08
C ALA A 141 -13.73 -3.85 -7.01
N GLU A 142 -14.98 -4.29 -6.79
CA GLU A 142 -16.12 -3.39 -6.63
C GLU A 142 -16.00 -2.50 -5.39
N ALA A 143 -15.56 -3.04 -4.25
CA ALA A 143 -15.34 -2.24 -3.05
C ALA A 143 -14.25 -1.16 -3.27
N TYR A 144 -13.17 -1.49 -3.99
CA TYR A 144 -12.15 -0.48 -4.35
C TYR A 144 -12.66 0.53 -5.36
N ARG A 145 -13.54 0.15 -6.28
CA ARG A 145 -14.19 1.07 -7.20
C ARG A 145 -15.07 2.08 -6.44
N GLN A 146 -15.83 1.60 -5.44
CA GLN A 146 -16.59 2.46 -4.55
C GLN A 146 -15.68 3.39 -3.73
N LEU A 147 -14.56 2.89 -3.22
CA LEU A 147 -13.57 3.72 -2.52
C LEU A 147 -13.03 4.85 -3.40
N ILE A 148 -12.71 4.56 -4.68
CA ILE A 148 -12.27 5.57 -5.64
C ILE A 148 -13.37 6.62 -5.85
N ALA A 149 -14.63 6.20 -5.99
CA ALA A 149 -15.75 7.12 -6.17
C ALA A 149 -15.95 8.04 -4.95
N GLU A 150 -15.88 7.49 -3.72
CA GLU A 150 -15.96 8.29 -2.50
C GLU A 150 -14.77 9.26 -2.36
N CYS A 151 -13.56 8.83 -2.72
CA CYS A 151 -12.40 9.71 -2.76
C CYS A 151 -12.57 10.85 -3.78
N ASP A 152 -13.18 10.57 -4.92
CA ASP A 152 -13.47 11.56 -5.95
C ASP A 152 -14.50 12.59 -5.47
N GLU A 153 -15.59 12.14 -4.85
CA GLU A 153 -16.60 13.00 -4.21
C GLU A 153 -16.00 13.93 -3.14
N GLU A 154 -15.01 13.44 -2.39
CA GLU A 154 -14.29 14.21 -1.37
C GLU A 154 -13.14 15.06 -1.93
N ASN A 155 -12.96 15.08 -3.26
CA ASN A 155 -11.90 15.81 -3.96
C ASN A 155 -10.49 15.37 -3.54
N VAL A 156 -10.29 14.11 -3.31
CA VAL A 156 -8.97 13.49 -3.11
C VAL A 156 -8.22 13.54 -4.44
N GLU A 157 -7.09 14.22 -4.48
CA GLU A 157 -6.31 14.33 -5.73
C GLU A 157 -5.61 13.02 -6.09
N TRP A 158 -5.04 12.32 -5.09
CA TRP A 158 -4.30 11.08 -5.25
C TRP A 158 -4.73 10.04 -4.22
N LEU A 159 -5.00 8.83 -4.67
CA LEU A 159 -5.19 7.64 -3.84
C LEU A 159 -4.07 6.64 -4.17
N GLN A 160 -3.35 6.16 -3.14
CA GLN A 160 -2.25 5.22 -3.32
C GLN A 160 -2.67 3.80 -2.95
N PHE A 161 -2.45 2.87 -3.86
CA PHE A 161 -2.56 1.43 -3.65
C PHE A 161 -1.18 0.82 -3.46
N ASP A 162 -0.92 0.29 -2.28
CA ASP A 162 0.31 -0.45 -1.98
C ASP A 162 0.19 -1.89 -2.46
N GLU A 163 0.97 -2.24 -3.48
CA GLU A 163 0.95 -3.56 -4.12
C GLU A 163 2.30 -4.30 -4.03
N PRO A 164 2.84 -4.52 -2.83
CA PRO A 164 4.13 -5.20 -2.69
C PRO A 164 4.09 -6.69 -3.09
N SER A 165 2.92 -7.32 -3.23
CA SER A 165 2.85 -8.70 -3.72
C SER A 165 3.25 -8.83 -5.19
N LEU A 166 3.21 -7.75 -5.98
CA LEU A 166 3.60 -7.74 -7.39
C LEU A 166 5.12 -7.93 -7.62
N VAL A 167 5.94 -7.83 -6.57
CA VAL A 167 7.39 -8.08 -6.68
C VAL A 167 7.76 -9.55 -6.48
N ARG A 168 6.78 -10.39 -6.12
CA ARG A 168 6.95 -11.85 -6.04
C ARG A 168 6.95 -12.45 -7.43
N ASP A 169 7.43 -13.69 -7.54
CA ASP A 169 7.26 -14.45 -8.77
C ASP A 169 5.76 -14.71 -8.99
N MET A 170 5.28 -14.44 -10.20
CA MET A 170 3.88 -14.54 -10.59
C MET A 170 3.72 -15.58 -11.70
N ASP A 171 2.83 -16.53 -11.49
CA ASP A 171 2.37 -17.46 -12.52
C ASP A 171 1.22 -16.88 -13.36
N ASP A 172 0.68 -17.65 -14.26
CA ASP A 172 -0.39 -17.21 -15.15
C ASP A 172 -1.71 -16.95 -14.39
N ASP A 173 -1.98 -17.72 -13.33
CA ASP A 173 -3.17 -17.53 -12.48
C ASP A 173 -3.05 -16.23 -11.68
N ASP A 174 -1.86 -15.93 -11.16
CA ASP A 174 -1.55 -14.67 -10.48
C ASP A 174 -1.78 -13.46 -11.40
N LYS A 175 -1.33 -13.54 -12.64
CA LYS A 175 -1.54 -12.48 -13.64
C LYS A 175 -3.01 -12.36 -14.03
N ALA A 176 -3.71 -13.46 -14.19
CA ALA A 176 -5.14 -13.48 -14.47
C ALA A 176 -5.93 -12.82 -13.34
N LEU A 177 -5.60 -13.12 -12.08
CA LEU A 177 -6.21 -12.48 -10.91
C LEU A 177 -5.93 -10.96 -10.89
N PHE A 178 -4.69 -10.56 -11.15
CA PHE A 178 -4.30 -9.14 -11.24
C PHE A 178 -5.13 -8.41 -12.30
N HIS A 179 -5.21 -8.95 -13.53
CA HIS A 179 -6.00 -8.39 -14.61
C HIS A 179 -7.49 -8.32 -14.25
N ARG A 180 -8.07 -9.42 -13.75
CA ARG A 180 -9.49 -9.46 -13.37
C ARG A 180 -9.87 -8.32 -12.42
N VAL A 181 -9.02 -8.04 -11.44
CA VAL A 181 -9.25 -6.99 -10.45
C VAL A 181 -9.08 -5.61 -11.06
N TYR A 182 -7.96 -5.35 -11.73
CA TYR A 182 -7.63 -4.00 -12.21
C TYR A 182 -8.39 -3.58 -13.47
N ASP A 183 -8.72 -4.50 -14.38
CA ASP A 183 -9.56 -4.21 -15.54
C ASP A 183 -10.97 -3.80 -15.10
N ARG A 184 -11.51 -4.47 -14.07
CA ARG A 184 -12.79 -4.09 -13.48
C ARG A 184 -12.73 -2.74 -12.75
N LEU A 185 -11.64 -2.49 -12.03
CA LEU A 185 -11.43 -1.26 -11.27
C LEU A 185 -11.33 -0.04 -12.18
N PHE A 186 -10.73 -0.19 -13.37
CA PHE A 186 -10.58 0.86 -14.36
C PHE A 186 -11.66 0.90 -15.45
N ALA A 187 -12.73 0.09 -15.32
CA ALA A 187 -13.85 0.10 -16.28
C ALA A 187 -14.52 1.49 -16.36
N ASP A 188 -14.64 2.17 -15.24
CA ASP A 188 -15.13 3.55 -15.14
C ASP A 188 -14.03 4.42 -14.53
N ARG A 189 -13.66 5.52 -15.19
CA ARG A 189 -12.62 6.41 -14.69
C ARG A 189 -13.22 7.52 -13.85
N ALA A 190 -12.63 7.75 -12.67
CA ALA A 190 -12.86 8.90 -11.81
C ALA A 190 -11.76 9.98 -12.03
N ASP A 191 -11.95 11.18 -11.50
CA ASP A 191 -10.94 12.26 -11.55
C ASP A 191 -9.84 12.05 -10.49
N CYS A 192 -10.13 11.28 -9.42
CA CYS A 192 -9.15 10.88 -8.43
C CYS A 192 -8.02 10.07 -9.09
N LYS A 193 -6.79 10.55 -8.96
CA LYS A 193 -5.61 9.91 -9.54
C LYS A 193 -5.18 8.71 -8.74
N ILE A 194 -4.88 7.61 -9.41
CA ILE A 194 -4.47 6.35 -8.80
C ILE A 194 -2.98 6.15 -8.94
N LEU A 195 -2.29 6.04 -7.78
CA LEU A 195 -0.88 5.66 -7.69
C LEU A 195 -0.77 4.18 -7.30
N LEU A 196 -0.26 3.36 -8.20
CA LEU A 196 0.20 2.01 -7.88
C LEU A 196 1.60 2.10 -7.25
N GLN A 197 1.76 1.69 -6.00
CA GLN A 197 3.06 1.71 -5.32
C GLN A 197 3.57 0.30 -5.06
N THR A 198 4.73 -0.04 -5.63
CA THR A 198 5.42 -1.31 -5.39
C THR A 198 6.72 -1.07 -4.63
N TYR A 199 7.16 -2.05 -3.84
CA TYR A 199 8.37 -1.99 -3.04
C TYR A 199 8.86 -3.38 -2.63
N PHE A 200 10.11 -3.48 -2.17
CA PHE A 200 10.83 -4.70 -1.77
C PHE A 200 11.32 -5.57 -2.93
N GLY A 201 11.33 -5.05 -4.15
CA GLY A 201 11.81 -5.76 -5.33
C GLY A 201 11.36 -5.12 -6.64
N ASP A 202 11.61 -5.81 -7.74
CA ASP A 202 11.14 -5.42 -9.08
C ASP A 202 9.89 -6.23 -9.50
N VAL A 203 9.12 -5.65 -10.38
CA VAL A 203 7.85 -6.21 -10.90
C VAL A 203 8.04 -6.92 -12.23
N ARG A 204 9.10 -7.73 -12.35
CA ARG A 204 9.57 -8.33 -13.62
C ARG A 204 8.52 -9.12 -14.39
N ASP A 205 7.62 -9.80 -13.67
CA ASP A 205 6.65 -10.70 -14.28
C ASP A 205 5.37 -10.01 -14.75
N VAL A 206 5.13 -8.76 -14.28
CA VAL A 206 3.89 -8.02 -14.53
C VAL A 206 4.14 -6.57 -14.98
N TYR A 207 5.39 -6.17 -15.21
CA TYR A 207 5.72 -4.81 -15.62
C TYR A 207 5.00 -4.36 -16.88
N GLU A 208 4.99 -5.21 -17.93
CA GLU A 208 4.33 -4.92 -19.20
C GLU A 208 2.81 -4.72 -19.05
N ASP A 209 2.20 -5.40 -18.09
CA ASP A 209 0.77 -5.30 -17.82
C ASP A 209 0.48 -4.00 -17.04
N ILE A 210 1.30 -3.70 -16.02
CA ILE A 210 1.17 -2.46 -15.23
C ILE A 210 1.23 -1.22 -16.11
N VAL A 211 2.21 -1.13 -17.03
CA VAL A 211 2.39 0.06 -17.87
C VAL A 211 1.32 0.23 -18.96
N LYS A 212 0.50 -0.79 -19.19
CA LYS A 212 -0.66 -0.71 -20.11
C LYS A 212 -1.94 -0.29 -19.41
N LEU A 213 -1.99 -0.39 -18.09
CA LEU A 213 -3.15 0.01 -17.31
C LEU A 213 -3.18 1.53 -17.08
N SER A 214 -4.37 2.06 -16.79
CA SER A 214 -4.62 3.51 -16.69
C SER A 214 -4.23 4.11 -15.33
N PHE A 215 -3.07 3.72 -14.77
CA PHE A 215 -2.53 4.38 -13.58
C PHE A 215 -2.03 5.79 -13.90
N ASP A 216 -2.31 6.74 -13.02
CA ASP A 216 -1.78 8.11 -13.11
C ASP A 216 -0.37 8.20 -12.54
N GLY A 217 -0.04 7.30 -11.62
CA GLY A 217 1.29 7.16 -11.04
C GLY A 217 1.68 5.71 -10.86
N ILE A 218 2.95 5.40 -11.06
CA ILE A 218 3.54 4.09 -10.79
C ILE A 218 4.78 4.29 -9.93
N GLY A 219 4.79 3.70 -8.74
CA GLY A 219 5.92 3.70 -7.81
C GLY A 219 6.73 2.43 -7.95
N LEU A 220 8.02 2.56 -8.26
CA LEU A 220 8.94 1.46 -8.47
C LEU A 220 10.15 1.55 -7.55
N ASP A 221 10.58 0.41 -7.02
CA ASP A 221 11.76 0.28 -6.19
C ASP A 221 13.03 0.14 -7.05
N PHE A 222 13.96 1.09 -6.91
CA PHE A 222 15.27 1.07 -7.58
C PHE A 222 16.40 0.57 -6.66
N ILE A 223 16.10 0.29 -5.40
CA ILE A 223 17.08 -0.16 -4.40
C ILE A 223 17.13 -1.70 -4.34
N GLU A 224 16.00 -2.33 -4.05
CA GLU A 224 15.88 -3.80 -4.05
C GLU A 224 15.45 -4.33 -5.43
N GLY A 225 14.75 -3.54 -6.23
CA GLY A 225 14.33 -3.84 -7.60
C GLY A 225 15.48 -3.80 -8.60
N LYS A 226 16.33 -4.82 -8.59
CA LYS A 226 17.56 -4.86 -9.41
C LYS A 226 17.30 -4.78 -10.91
N LYS A 227 16.14 -5.22 -11.36
CA LYS A 227 15.75 -5.20 -12.78
C LYS A 227 14.95 -3.96 -13.18
N THR A 228 14.52 -3.11 -12.23
CA THR A 228 13.62 -1.97 -12.48
C THR A 228 14.11 -1.06 -13.61
N ALA A 229 15.36 -0.61 -13.57
CA ALA A 229 15.91 0.24 -14.62
C ALA A 229 15.93 -0.45 -15.99
N GLY A 230 16.29 -1.75 -16.02
CA GLY A 230 16.31 -2.54 -17.26
C GLY A 230 14.89 -2.81 -17.81
N LEU A 231 13.89 -2.93 -16.96
CA LEU A 231 12.49 -3.07 -17.39
C LEU A 231 12.01 -1.79 -18.08
N ILE A 232 12.28 -0.61 -17.49
CA ILE A 232 11.98 0.69 -18.11
C ILE A 232 12.72 0.86 -19.43
N GLU A 233 13.96 0.42 -19.51
CA GLU A 233 14.75 0.52 -20.74
C GLU A 233 14.20 -0.38 -21.85
N LYS A 234 13.81 -1.59 -21.50
CA LYS A 234 13.34 -2.60 -22.46
C LYS A 234 11.92 -2.34 -22.96
N TYR A 235 11.02 -1.97 -22.05
CA TYR A 235 9.59 -1.90 -22.35
C TYR A 235 9.05 -0.45 -22.40
N GLY A 236 9.88 0.54 -22.02
CA GLY A 236 9.46 1.94 -21.93
C GLY A 236 8.67 2.23 -20.66
N PHE A 237 8.19 3.48 -20.57
CA PHE A 237 7.31 3.97 -19.51
C PHE A 237 6.25 4.89 -20.12
N PRO A 238 4.97 4.87 -19.67
CA PRO A 238 3.91 5.68 -20.24
C PRO A 238 4.18 7.18 -20.08
N LYS A 239 3.88 7.98 -21.12
CA LYS A 239 4.19 9.42 -21.14
C LYS A 239 3.32 10.25 -20.19
N ASP A 240 2.06 9.80 -20.01
CA ASP A 240 1.07 10.52 -19.20
C ASP A 240 1.02 10.01 -17.75
N THR A 241 1.92 9.12 -17.38
CA THR A 241 2.03 8.52 -16.04
C THR A 241 3.23 9.08 -15.30
N VAL A 242 3.07 9.42 -14.03
CA VAL A 242 4.15 9.89 -13.16
C VAL A 242 4.90 8.70 -12.56
N LEU A 243 6.21 8.65 -12.73
CA LEU A 243 7.08 7.67 -12.06
C LEU A 243 7.45 8.16 -10.65
N PHE A 244 7.00 7.44 -9.63
CA PHE A 244 7.49 7.61 -8.26
C PHE A 244 8.73 6.73 -8.08
N ALA A 245 9.90 7.32 -8.28
CA ALA A 245 11.16 6.59 -8.30
C ALA A 245 11.71 6.39 -6.87
N GLY A 246 11.63 5.17 -6.38
CA GLY A 246 12.10 4.73 -5.07
C GLY A 246 13.63 4.65 -5.00
N LEU A 247 14.31 5.78 -5.05
CA LEU A 247 15.77 5.91 -5.12
C LEU A 247 16.43 6.17 -3.75
N VAL A 248 15.64 6.54 -2.74
CA VAL A 248 16.12 6.70 -1.37
C VAL A 248 15.79 5.46 -0.57
N ASN A 249 16.82 4.78 -0.05
CA ASN A 249 16.62 3.52 0.66
C ASN A 249 15.73 3.69 1.90
N GLY A 250 14.58 3.03 1.94
CA GLY A 250 13.60 3.08 3.02
C GLY A 250 13.83 2.06 4.15
N LYS A 251 14.84 1.17 4.06
CA LYS A 251 15.07 0.07 5.01
C LYS A 251 16.32 0.19 5.85
N ASN A 252 17.27 1.05 5.46
CA ASN A 252 18.52 1.18 6.21
C ASN A 252 18.82 2.64 6.60
N ILE A 253 19.79 2.81 7.49
CA ILE A 253 20.20 4.09 8.07
C ILE A 253 21.36 4.77 7.35
N TRP A 254 21.86 4.20 6.25
CA TRP A 254 22.98 4.76 5.51
C TRP A 254 22.58 6.05 4.77
N LYS A 255 23.50 7.01 4.74
CA LYS A 255 23.32 8.22 3.96
C LYS A 255 23.06 7.90 2.50
N ASN A 256 22.15 8.65 1.88
CA ASN A 256 21.90 8.51 0.46
C ASN A 256 23.11 8.94 -0.36
N HIS A 257 23.40 8.22 -1.44
CA HIS A 257 24.44 8.54 -2.40
C HIS A 257 23.89 9.55 -3.42
N TYR A 258 23.91 10.86 -3.08
CA TYR A 258 23.29 11.91 -3.88
C TYR A 258 23.69 11.87 -5.35
N GLU A 259 25.00 11.73 -5.65
CA GLU A 259 25.49 11.67 -7.02
C GLU A 259 24.87 10.51 -7.82
N LYS A 260 24.80 9.31 -7.23
CA LYS A 260 24.16 8.15 -7.88
C LYS A 260 22.68 8.39 -8.10
N THR A 261 21.98 8.93 -7.10
CA THR A 261 20.55 9.24 -7.19
C THR A 261 20.28 10.27 -8.28
N LEU A 262 21.05 11.36 -8.30
CA LEU A 262 20.91 12.40 -9.32
C LEU A 262 21.22 11.89 -10.74
N ASN A 263 22.20 11.01 -10.89
CA ASN A 263 22.52 10.39 -12.18
C ASN A 263 21.38 9.50 -12.70
N VAL A 264 20.67 8.79 -11.82
CA VAL A 264 19.48 8.00 -12.21
C VAL A 264 18.34 8.92 -12.59
N LEU A 265 18.05 9.95 -11.78
CA LEU A 265 17.00 10.93 -12.07
C LEU A 265 17.23 11.60 -13.42
N LYS A 266 18.46 12.04 -13.69
CA LYS A 266 18.81 12.65 -14.98
C LYS A 266 18.57 11.70 -16.17
N LYS A 267 18.94 10.41 -16.03
CA LYS A 267 18.65 9.42 -17.08
C LYS A 267 17.16 9.21 -17.33
N LEU A 268 16.34 9.28 -16.30
CA LEU A 268 14.89 9.19 -16.43
C LEU A 268 14.31 10.44 -17.09
N GLU A 269 14.79 11.62 -16.71
CA GLU A 269 14.43 12.91 -17.30
C GLU A 269 14.84 12.97 -18.79
N ASP A 270 16.07 12.55 -19.13
CA ASP A 270 16.57 12.48 -20.52
C ASP A 270 15.69 11.56 -21.41
N LYS A 271 14.97 10.60 -20.81
CA LYS A 271 13.98 9.76 -21.51
C LYS A 271 12.59 10.41 -21.58
N GLY A 272 12.41 11.61 -21.05
CA GLY A 272 11.12 12.32 -21.01
C GLY A 272 10.13 11.74 -20.01
N ILE A 273 10.59 10.99 -18.99
CA ILE A 273 9.74 10.41 -17.95
C ILE A 273 9.51 11.44 -16.84
N GLN A 274 8.24 11.80 -16.60
CA GLN A 274 7.88 12.64 -15.48
C GLN A 274 8.14 11.87 -14.17
N THR A 275 9.09 12.35 -13.36
CA THR A 275 9.59 11.60 -12.20
C THR A 275 9.43 12.39 -10.91
N VAL A 276 8.95 11.70 -9.86
CA VAL A 276 8.95 12.15 -8.48
C VAL A 276 9.96 11.31 -7.70
N LEU A 277 10.88 11.96 -6.99
CA LEU A 277 11.82 11.27 -6.10
C LEU A 277 11.05 10.73 -4.87
N SER A 278 11.21 9.44 -4.62
CA SER A 278 10.56 8.74 -3.51
C SER A 278 11.53 7.87 -2.72
N THR A 279 11.09 7.40 -1.56
CA THR A 279 11.75 6.31 -0.84
C THR A 279 11.41 4.97 -1.49
N SER A 280 12.31 3.98 -1.36
CA SER A 280 12.11 2.64 -1.93
C SER A 280 10.98 1.86 -1.26
N CYS A 281 10.65 2.19 -0.02
CA CYS A 281 9.50 1.71 0.75
C CYS A 281 9.21 2.68 1.89
N SER A 282 8.18 2.40 2.70
CA SER A 282 7.85 3.21 3.86
C SER A 282 9.02 3.37 4.83
N LEU A 283 9.24 4.58 5.35
CA LEU A 283 10.27 4.88 6.36
C LEU A 283 10.00 4.26 7.74
N GLN A 284 8.84 3.63 7.95
CA GLN A 284 8.59 2.83 9.15
C GLN A 284 9.59 1.67 9.34
N HIS A 285 10.29 1.26 8.28
CA HIS A 285 11.27 0.19 8.31
C HIS A 285 12.69 0.64 8.70
N VAL A 286 12.93 1.96 8.83
CA VAL A 286 14.20 2.49 9.34
C VAL A 286 14.11 2.82 10.83
N PRO A 287 15.22 2.73 11.59
CA PRO A 287 15.25 3.15 12.99
C PRO A 287 14.86 4.64 13.13
N TYR A 288 14.09 4.93 14.16
CA TYR A 288 13.66 6.29 14.48
C TYR A 288 14.84 7.21 14.82
N THR A 289 15.92 6.68 15.41
CA THR A 289 17.09 7.45 15.83
C THR A 289 18.38 6.68 15.61
N LEU A 290 19.46 7.41 15.34
CA LEU A 290 20.83 6.89 15.23
C LEU A 290 21.58 6.84 16.56
N LYS A 291 20.98 7.24 17.66
CA LYS A 291 21.62 7.38 19.00
C LYS A 291 22.41 6.13 19.43
N HIS A 292 21.97 4.96 19.04
CA HIS A 292 22.58 3.67 19.38
C HIS A 292 23.31 3.01 18.21
N ALA A 293 23.51 3.71 17.09
CA ALA A 293 24.24 3.18 15.96
C ALA A 293 25.76 3.22 16.19
N VAL A 294 26.44 2.21 15.71
CA VAL A 294 27.88 2.00 15.96
C VAL A 294 28.79 2.94 15.16
N SER A 295 28.31 3.49 14.03
CA SER A 295 29.10 4.38 13.17
C SER A 295 28.25 5.55 12.68
N TYR A 296 28.73 6.77 12.92
CA TYR A 296 28.01 7.98 12.60
C TYR A 296 28.35 8.58 11.23
N THR A 297 29.51 8.24 10.68
CA THR A 297 30.08 8.91 9.48
C THR A 297 29.29 8.60 8.22
N HIS A 298 28.67 7.44 8.13
CA HIS A 298 27.91 6.95 6.95
C HIS A 298 26.40 6.90 7.20
N LEU A 299 25.93 7.32 8.38
CA LEU A 299 24.54 7.23 8.76
C LEU A 299 23.75 8.45 8.28
N ARG A 300 22.44 8.28 8.11
CA ARG A 300 21.54 9.42 7.82
C ARG A 300 21.56 10.41 8.98
N ALA A 301 21.62 11.68 8.67
CA ALA A 301 21.17 12.72 9.58
C ALA A 301 19.64 12.73 9.56
N HIS A 302 19.03 12.56 10.70
CA HIS A 302 17.58 12.72 10.88
C HIS A 302 17.27 14.14 11.30
#